data_e733336a37d5102dae2756f2e68c65c1
#
_entry.id   e733336a37d5102dae2756f2e68c65c1
#
_cell.length_a   1.000
_cell.length_b   1.000
_cell.length_c   1.000
_cell.angle_alpha   90.00
_cell.angle_beta   90.00
_cell.angle_gamma   90.00
#
_symmetry.space_group_name_H-M   'P 1'
#
loop_
_entity.id
_entity.type
_entity.pdbx_description
1 polymer ?
#
loop_
_entity_poly.entity_id
_entity_poly.type
_entity_poly.pdbx_seq_one_letter_code
_entity_poly.pdbx_strand_id
1 'polypeptide(L)'
;MKLRQNNSTEVAAAKASISRATAYRIESDPRLPSQKKQPRSRRRPDPLEHIFESEVVPLLKAAPGIRAVAVYDEMLRRHPDLPEGIRRTLERRIRSWRAIHGEEQEVIFRQTHEPGRLGLSDFTDLSALGVTIAGQPLDHILYHFRLAWSGFEHGHVILGGESFVALAEGLQNALWSLGGAPHHHRSDSLSAAFRNLDADAKTDLTQRYEELCAHYRMTPTRNNKGVAHENGSIESSHGHLKSAIRDALLMRGTKDFDDLVAYRAFIDEIVGRHNARYRTRIEAERAHLQELPDRRTTDFEEVVVTVTRSGGFTLRQVFYTVPSRLIGHRLRVRLYDDRLELFIGGTHLMNLPRARADGTGKRAQVVNYHHVIHSLRKKPMALLHLSYRDKLFPRQEYRHTFDRLLEQLSDRQACKIMVELLALAHDRGCERELAEQLAKRLDAGELPDIAVLRRFFGPARVEMPVVCVHLAPLNGYEALIGMAHAGEGA
;
A
#
# COMPACT_ATOMS: atom_id res chain seq x y z
N MET A 1 31.10 -9.05 -58.67
CA MET A 1 32.27 -8.63 -59.47
C MET A 1 33.35 -9.73 -59.55
N LYS A 2 33.79 -10.45 -58.49
CA LYS A 2 34.80 -11.51 -58.59
C LYS A 2 34.46 -12.60 -59.62
N LEU A 3 33.20 -13.05 -59.67
CA LEU A 3 32.75 -14.07 -60.65
C LEU A 3 32.74 -13.55 -62.09
N ARG A 4 32.75 -12.25 -62.33
CA ARG A 4 32.75 -11.63 -63.63
C ARG A 4 34.15 -11.61 -64.27
N GLN A 5 35.24 -11.72 -63.52
CA GLN A 5 36.61 -11.68 -64.01
C GLN A 5 36.89 -12.79 -65.00
N ASN A 6 36.35 -14.01 -64.76
CA ASN A 6 36.63 -15.21 -65.53
C ASN A 6 35.39 -15.81 -66.22
N ASN A 7 34.23 -15.12 -66.25
CA ASN A 7 32.99 -15.62 -66.80
C ASN A 7 32.22 -14.50 -67.54
N SER A 8 31.38 -14.86 -68.50
CA SER A 8 30.45 -13.92 -69.10
C SER A 8 29.42 -13.42 -68.07
N THR A 9 28.82 -12.29 -68.33
CA THR A 9 27.79 -11.66 -67.38
C THR A 9 26.68 -12.65 -67.06
N GLU A 10 26.23 -13.43 -68.04
CA GLU A 10 25.18 -14.44 -67.88
C GLU A 10 25.63 -15.62 -67.02
N VAL A 11 26.86 -16.14 -67.26
CA VAL A 11 27.41 -17.24 -66.45
C VAL A 11 27.70 -16.78 -65.04
N ALA A 12 28.20 -15.55 -64.87
CA ALA A 12 28.40 -14.95 -63.53
C ALA A 12 27.11 -14.74 -62.79
N ALA A 13 26.03 -14.35 -63.48
CA ALA A 13 24.69 -14.22 -62.91
C ALA A 13 24.14 -15.56 -62.39
N ALA A 14 24.25 -16.60 -63.20
CA ALA A 14 23.85 -17.96 -62.84
C ALA A 14 24.58 -18.49 -61.62
N LYS A 15 25.93 -18.34 -61.60
CA LYS A 15 26.79 -18.73 -60.46
C LYS A 15 26.52 -17.95 -59.18
N ALA A 16 26.04 -16.69 -59.31
CA ALA A 16 25.70 -15.84 -58.15
C ALA A 16 24.20 -15.97 -57.77
N SER A 17 23.44 -16.82 -58.42
CA SER A 17 21.98 -17.00 -58.20
C SER A 17 21.18 -15.69 -58.30
N ILE A 18 21.56 -14.81 -59.26
CA ILE A 18 20.84 -13.54 -59.51
C ILE A 18 20.35 -13.50 -60.95
N SER A 19 19.31 -12.67 -61.18
CA SER A 19 18.78 -12.50 -62.55
C SER A 19 19.82 -11.80 -63.46
N ARG A 20 19.78 -12.11 -64.80
CA ARG A 20 20.60 -11.43 -65.81
C ARG A 20 20.47 -9.91 -65.71
N ALA A 21 19.24 -9.39 -65.58
CA ALA A 21 18.97 -7.96 -65.44
C ALA A 21 19.66 -7.35 -64.20
N THR A 22 19.73 -8.11 -63.12
CA THR A 22 20.47 -7.70 -61.88
C THR A 22 21.94 -7.68 -62.13
N ALA A 23 22.52 -8.67 -62.81
CA ALA A 23 23.95 -8.73 -63.13
C ALA A 23 24.38 -7.55 -64.01
N TYR A 24 23.63 -7.25 -65.05
CA TYR A 24 23.89 -6.06 -65.91
C TYR A 24 23.77 -4.75 -65.15
N ARG A 25 22.82 -4.61 -64.21
CA ARG A 25 22.72 -3.42 -63.36
C ARG A 25 23.92 -3.28 -62.40
N ILE A 26 24.47 -4.40 -61.89
CA ILE A 26 25.65 -4.37 -61.03
C ILE A 26 26.89 -4.06 -61.89
N GLU A 27 26.94 -4.51 -63.15
CA GLU A 27 28.05 -4.24 -64.06
C GLU A 27 28.08 -2.77 -64.47
N SER A 28 26.92 -2.18 -64.78
CA SER A 28 26.84 -0.76 -65.14
C SER A 28 27.07 0.19 -63.97
N ASP A 29 26.74 -0.23 -62.74
CA ASP A 29 26.98 0.57 -61.53
C ASP A 29 27.27 -0.36 -60.34
N PRO A 30 28.55 -0.63 -60.03
CA PRO A 30 28.97 -1.59 -59.00
C PRO A 30 28.80 -1.09 -57.56
N ARG A 31 28.35 0.14 -57.34
CA ARG A 31 28.15 0.69 -55.99
C ARG A 31 27.04 -0.08 -55.26
N LEU A 32 27.17 -0.23 -53.96
CA LEU A 32 26.17 -0.84 -53.10
C LEU A 32 24.85 0.01 -53.11
N PRO A 33 23.68 -0.63 -52.94
CA PRO A 33 22.41 0.10 -52.91
C PRO A 33 22.38 1.25 -51.90
N SER A 34 23.12 1.13 -50.76
CA SER A 34 23.28 2.19 -49.76
C SER A 34 24.07 3.38 -50.29
N GLN A 35 25.03 3.16 -51.20
CA GLN A 35 25.89 4.19 -51.80
C GLN A 35 25.20 4.86 -53.03
N LYS A 36 24.16 4.21 -53.61
CA LYS A 36 23.39 4.76 -54.71
C LYS A 36 22.33 5.77 -54.28
N LYS A 37 21.92 5.69 -53.01
CA LYS A 37 20.97 6.66 -52.46
C LYS A 37 21.67 8.01 -52.29
N GLN A 38 21.31 8.96 -53.16
CA GLN A 38 21.68 10.33 -52.88
C GLN A 38 21.05 10.75 -51.53
N PRO A 39 21.80 11.48 -50.67
CA PRO A 39 21.22 12.07 -49.48
C PRO A 39 19.98 12.87 -49.92
N ARG A 40 18.84 12.57 -49.29
CA ARG A 40 17.62 13.35 -49.56
C ARG A 40 17.87 14.78 -49.13
N SER A 41 18.06 15.71 -50.06
CA SER A 41 18.10 17.11 -49.79
C SER A 41 16.79 17.60 -49.18
N ARG A 42 16.84 18.53 -48.29
CA ARG A 42 15.67 19.14 -47.64
C ARG A 42 14.86 19.88 -48.71
N ARG A 43 13.60 19.50 -48.88
CA ARG A 43 12.70 20.13 -49.89
C ARG A 43 12.20 21.52 -49.48
N ARG A 44 12.30 21.88 -48.18
CA ARG A 44 11.85 23.16 -47.64
C ARG A 44 13.04 23.86 -46.92
N PRO A 45 13.14 25.21 -47.02
CA PRO A 45 14.13 25.95 -46.27
C PRO A 45 14.07 25.62 -44.78
N ASP A 46 15.20 25.63 -44.12
CA ASP A 46 15.26 25.38 -42.68
C ASP A 46 14.93 26.66 -41.93
N PRO A 47 13.78 26.77 -41.27
CA PRO A 47 13.41 28.02 -40.57
C PRO A 47 14.32 28.32 -39.37
N LEU A 48 15.16 27.37 -38.93
CA LEU A 48 16.13 27.53 -37.85
C LEU A 48 17.56 27.72 -38.34
N GLU A 49 17.84 27.82 -39.66
CA GLU A 49 19.19 27.81 -40.21
C GLU A 49 20.06 28.93 -39.64
N HIS A 50 19.53 30.15 -39.54
CA HIS A 50 20.26 31.31 -39.03
C HIS A 50 20.07 31.48 -37.50
N ILE A 51 18.87 31.19 -37.00
CA ILE A 51 18.52 31.40 -35.61
C ILE A 51 19.26 30.42 -34.67
N PHE A 52 19.46 29.20 -35.12
CA PHE A 52 20.03 28.16 -34.25
C PHE A 52 21.48 28.49 -33.83
N GLU A 53 22.32 28.82 -34.77
CA GLU A 53 23.75 29.11 -34.48
C GLU A 53 23.93 30.47 -33.81
N SER A 54 23.14 31.49 -34.23
CA SER A 54 23.30 32.86 -33.74
C SER A 54 22.67 33.15 -32.39
N GLU A 55 21.54 32.43 -32.07
CA GLU A 55 20.77 32.74 -30.85
C GLU A 55 20.62 31.52 -29.92
N VAL A 56 20.32 30.33 -30.45
CA VAL A 56 20.09 29.16 -29.62
C VAL A 56 21.38 28.62 -29.02
N VAL A 57 22.44 28.50 -29.82
CA VAL A 57 23.73 27.98 -29.34
C VAL A 57 24.35 28.86 -28.24
N PRO A 58 24.34 30.20 -28.32
CA PRO A 58 24.78 31.05 -27.21
C PRO A 58 23.99 30.84 -25.92
N LEU A 59 22.66 30.66 -26.00
CA LEU A 59 21.82 30.34 -24.82
C LEU A 59 22.19 29.00 -24.20
N LEU A 60 22.43 27.97 -25.03
CA LEU A 60 22.82 26.64 -24.55
C LEU A 60 24.22 26.64 -23.92
N LYS A 61 25.14 27.47 -24.41
CA LYS A 61 26.48 27.66 -23.82
C LYS A 61 26.43 28.44 -22.50
N ALA A 62 25.59 29.49 -22.45
CA ALA A 62 25.44 30.29 -21.24
C ALA A 62 24.70 29.60 -20.12
N ALA A 63 23.76 28.71 -20.46
CA ALA A 63 22.93 27.97 -19.50
C ALA A 63 22.75 26.51 -19.97
N PRO A 64 23.72 25.60 -19.74
CA PRO A 64 23.66 24.20 -20.24
C PRO A 64 22.43 23.44 -19.79
N GLY A 65 21.93 23.72 -18.58
CA GLY A 65 20.76 23.09 -17.98
C GLY A 65 19.40 23.62 -18.48
N ILE A 66 19.36 24.64 -19.36
CA ILE A 66 18.09 25.23 -19.81
C ILE A 66 17.23 24.23 -20.54
N ARG A 67 15.94 24.13 -20.19
CA ARG A 67 15.02 23.20 -20.84
C ARG A 67 14.74 23.61 -22.28
N ALA A 68 14.69 22.65 -23.20
CA ALA A 68 14.41 22.91 -24.63
C ALA A 68 13.08 23.65 -24.84
N VAL A 69 12.09 23.43 -23.96
CA VAL A 69 10.81 24.16 -23.99
C VAL A 69 11.02 25.63 -23.70
N ALA A 70 11.81 25.98 -22.70
CA ALA A 70 12.11 27.38 -22.37
C ALA A 70 12.85 28.10 -23.53
N VAL A 71 13.78 27.40 -24.20
CA VAL A 71 14.41 27.93 -25.42
C VAL A 71 13.39 28.13 -26.53
N TYR A 72 12.45 27.23 -26.70
CA TYR A 72 11.38 27.35 -27.68
C TYR A 72 10.50 28.57 -27.40
N ASP A 73 10.04 28.73 -26.16
CA ASP A 73 9.20 29.87 -25.75
C ASP A 73 9.93 31.21 -25.98
N GLU A 74 11.23 31.27 -25.67
CA GLU A 74 12.05 32.45 -25.91
C GLU A 74 12.25 32.72 -27.42
N MET A 75 12.43 31.69 -28.23
CA MET A 75 12.52 31.84 -29.69
C MET A 75 11.23 32.35 -30.30
N LEU A 76 10.07 31.85 -29.84
CA LEU A 76 8.76 32.38 -30.28
C LEU A 76 8.58 33.87 -29.88
N ARG A 77 9.03 34.22 -28.68
CA ARG A 77 8.98 35.63 -28.23
C ARG A 77 9.82 36.57 -29.10
N ARG A 78 10.99 36.10 -29.56
CA ARG A 78 11.89 36.87 -30.40
C ARG A 78 11.48 36.86 -31.89
N HIS A 79 10.96 35.75 -32.34
CA HIS A 79 10.59 35.47 -33.72
C HIS A 79 9.15 34.99 -33.82
N PRO A 80 8.13 35.86 -33.71
CA PRO A 80 6.71 35.46 -33.75
C PRO A 80 6.29 34.78 -35.06
N ASP A 81 7.06 34.98 -36.14
CA ASP A 81 6.77 34.40 -37.46
C ASP A 81 7.22 32.94 -37.61
N LEU A 82 7.82 32.35 -36.57
CA LEU A 82 8.22 30.95 -36.62
C LEU A 82 7.00 30.02 -36.70
N PRO A 83 7.04 28.99 -37.57
CA PRO A 83 5.93 28.05 -37.73
C PRO A 83 5.61 27.29 -36.40
N GLU A 84 4.33 27.17 -36.04
CA GLU A 84 3.91 26.45 -34.82
C GLU A 84 4.51 25.03 -34.70
N GLY A 85 4.71 24.31 -35.81
CA GLY A 85 5.31 22.98 -35.84
C GLY A 85 6.82 22.90 -35.60
N ILE A 86 7.52 24.04 -35.41
CA ILE A 86 8.98 24.10 -35.30
C ILE A 86 9.52 23.48 -34.02
N ARG A 87 8.71 23.43 -32.97
CA ARG A 87 9.09 22.93 -31.64
C ARG A 87 9.86 21.60 -31.66
N ARG A 88 9.31 20.58 -32.30
CA ARG A 88 9.95 19.25 -32.38
C ARG A 88 11.29 19.30 -33.13
N THR A 89 11.42 20.17 -34.12
CA THR A 89 12.65 20.35 -34.87
C THR A 89 13.71 21.03 -34.01
N LEU A 90 13.34 22.05 -33.26
CA LEU A 90 14.21 22.77 -32.33
C LEU A 90 14.67 21.80 -31.20
N GLU A 91 13.76 21.11 -30.55
CA GLU A 91 14.07 20.14 -29.50
C GLU A 91 15.03 19.04 -29.97
N ARG A 92 14.85 18.53 -31.19
CA ARG A 92 15.75 17.55 -31.79
C ARG A 92 17.13 18.14 -32.08
N ARG A 93 17.19 19.37 -32.57
CA ARG A 93 18.48 20.06 -32.82
C ARG A 93 19.23 20.34 -31.52
N ILE A 94 18.54 20.82 -30.49
CA ILE A 94 19.13 21.03 -29.16
C ILE A 94 19.68 19.71 -28.61
N ARG A 95 18.92 18.61 -28.73
CA ARG A 95 19.38 17.28 -28.31
C ARG A 95 20.63 16.84 -29.06
N SER A 96 20.67 17.04 -30.39
CA SER A 96 21.83 16.70 -31.22
C SER A 96 23.05 17.57 -30.88
N TRP A 97 22.84 18.87 -30.69
CA TRP A 97 23.90 19.80 -30.31
C TRP A 97 24.48 19.43 -28.92
N ARG A 98 23.65 19.13 -27.96
CA ARG A 98 24.07 18.67 -26.61
C ARG A 98 24.83 17.34 -26.66
N ALA A 99 24.46 16.45 -27.56
CA ALA A 99 25.18 15.19 -27.73
C ALA A 99 26.60 15.39 -28.29
N ILE A 100 26.84 16.49 -29.03
CA ILE A 100 28.13 16.79 -29.67
C ILE A 100 28.97 17.75 -28.82
N HIS A 101 28.34 18.75 -28.21
CA HIS A 101 28.99 19.91 -27.58
C HIS A 101 28.55 20.14 -26.13
N GLY A 102 27.63 19.35 -25.60
CA GLY A 102 27.15 19.50 -24.22
C GLY A 102 28.16 19.00 -23.19
N GLU A 103 27.88 19.30 -21.94
CA GLU A 103 28.67 18.79 -20.82
C GLU A 103 28.56 17.26 -20.68
N GLU A 104 29.58 16.64 -20.14
CA GLU A 104 29.58 15.23 -19.79
C GLU A 104 28.45 14.95 -18.79
N GLN A 105 27.70 13.89 -19.03
CA GLN A 105 26.64 13.46 -18.15
C GLN A 105 27.17 12.45 -17.15
N GLU A 106 26.56 12.45 -15.97
CA GLU A 106 26.88 11.48 -14.95
C GLU A 106 26.53 10.07 -15.41
N VAL A 107 27.49 9.14 -15.31
CA VAL A 107 27.32 7.75 -15.71
C VAL A 107 26.92 6.91 -14.51
N ILE A 108 25.77 6.25 -14.59
CA ILE A 108 25.33 5.29 -13.59
C ILE A 108 26.03 3.95 -13.87
N PHE A 109 26.99 3.57 -13.01
CA PHE A 109 27.66 2.29 -13.12
C PHE A 109 26.77 1.17 -12.59
N ARG A 110 26.51 0.18 -13.44
CA ARG A 110 25.79 -1.04 -13.02
C ARG A 110 26.66 -1.84 -12.08
N GLN A 111 26.15 -2.06 -10.86
CA GLN A 111 26.82 -2.91 -9.87
C GLN A 111 26.38 -4.36 -10.02
N THR A 112 27.31 -5.28 -9.82
CA THR A 112 27.04 -6.70 -9.69
C THR A 112 26.75 -7.01 -8.23
N HIS A 113 25.64 -7.69 -7.98
CA HIS A 113 25.25 -8.14 -6.65
C HIS A 113 25.45 -9.65 -6.54
N GLU A 114 25.82 -10.13 -5.38
CA GLU A 114 25.89 -11.55 -5.05
C GLU A 114 24.55 -12.02 -4.48
N PRO A 115 24.12 -13.27 -4.76
CA PRO A 115 22.88 -13.79 -4.22
C PRO A 115 22.92 -13.85 -2.68
N GLY A 116 21.78 -13.55 -2.05
CA GLY A 116 21.61 -13.56 -0.60
C GLY A 116 22.34 -12.44 0.16
N ARG A 117 23.09 -11.57 -0.53
CA ARG A 117 23.96 -10.61 0.14
C ARG A 117 23.23 -9.37 0.62
N LEU A 118 22.40 -8.73 -0.19
CA LEU A 118 21.87 -7.41 0.11
C LEU A 118 20.35 -7.32 -0.07
N GLY A 119 19.66 -6.98 1.01
CA GLY A 119 18.29 -6.51 1.04
C GLY A 119 18.24 -4.99 1.16
N LEU A 120 17.39 -4.37 0.37
CA LEU A 120 17.13 -2.93 0.36
C LEU A 120 15.70 -2.69 0.82
N SER A 121 15.46 -1.65 1.62
CA SER A 121 14.11 -1.22 1.95
C SER A 121 13.99 0.29 2.03
N ASP A 122 12.80 0.76 1.71
CA ASP A 122 12.45 2.17 1.79
C ASP A 122 10.94 2.33 1.87
N PHE A 123 10.47 3.54 2.28
CA PHE A 123 9.06 3.89 2.25
C PHE A 123 8.72 4.70 1.00
N THR A 124 7.51 4.53 0.52
CA THR A 124 7.03 5.27 -0.63
C THR A 124 5.58 5.71 -0.45
N ASP A 125 5.29 7.00 -0.70
CA ASP A 125 3.96 7.56 -0.58
C ASP A 125 3.03 7.05 -1.69
N LEU A 126 1.86 6.53 -1.31
CA LEU A 126 0.80 6.07 -2.19
C LEU A 126 -0.48 6.92 -2.11
N SER A 127 -0.52 7.98 -1.32
CA SER A 127 -1.69 8.85 -1.13
C SER A 127 -2.25 9.39 -2.45
N ALA A 128 -1.35 9.70 -3.41
CA ALA A 128 -1.71 10.18 -4.75
C ALA A 128 -2.52 9.17 -5.59
N LEU A 129 -2.58 7.89 -5.21
CA LEU A 129 -3.42 6.88 -5.90
C LEU A 129 -4.92 7.11 -5.65
N GLY A 130 -5.28 7.78 -4.54
CA GLY A 130 -6.65 8.10 -4.18
C GLY A 130 -7.47 6.85 -3.84
N VAL A 131 -6.87 5.91 -3.11
CA VAL A 131 -7.56 4.71 -2.61
C VAL A 131 -8.53 5.09 -1.51
N THR A 132 -9.68 4.41 -1.46
CA THR A 132 -10.67 4.56 -0.40
C THR A 132 -10.99 3.21 0.24
N ILE A 133 -11.37 3.24 1.52
CA ILE A 133 -11.88 2.07 2.26
C ILE A 133 -13.30 2.39 2.71
N ALA A 134 -14.27 1.62 2.24
CA ALA A 134 -15.69 1.86 2.49
C ALA A 134 -16.08 3.33 2.23
N GLY A 135 -15.62 3.90 1.11
CA GLY A 135 -15.86 5.27 0.70
C GLY A 135 -15.05 6.34 1.45
N GLN A 136 -14.18 5.97 2.41
CA GLN A 136 -13.34 6.91 3.16
C GLN A 136 -11.92 6.95 2.56
N PRO A 137 -11.35 8.15 2.30
CA PRO A 137 -9.99 8.28 1.80
C PRO A 137 -8.96 7.58 2.70
N LEU A 138 -8.01 6.88 2.08
CA LEU A 138 -6.92 6.21 2.76
C LEU A 138 -5.59 6.89 2.44
N ASP A 139 -5.12 7.75 3.34
CA ASP A 139 -3.76 8.28 3.28
C ASP A 139 -2.80 7.23 3.86
N HIS A 140 -1.88 6.76 3.03
CA HIS A 140 -0.98 5.68 3.42
C HIS A 140 0.33 5.73 2.63
N ILE A 141 1.34 5.10 3.21
CA ILE A 141 2.61 4.81 2.56
C ILE A 141 2.79 3.30 2.42
N LEU A 142 3.71 2.89 1.57
CA LEU A 142 4.09 1.50 1.40
C LEU A 142 5.54 1.32 1.88
N TYR A 143 5.78 0.43 2.83
CA TYR A 143 7.09 -0.13 3.04
C TYR A 143 7.41 -1.10 1.92
N HIS A 144 8.51 -0.90 1.21
CA HIS A 144 8.92 -1.72 0.09
C HIS A 144 10.29 -2.32 0.38
N PHE A 145 10.36 -3.65 0.40
CA PHE A 145 11.59 -4.42 0.52
C PHE A 145 11.93 -5.06 -0.81
N ARG A 146 13.23 -5.11 -1.14
CA ARG A 146 13.73 -5.73 -2.36
C ARG A 146 15.07 -6.41 -2.14
N LEU A 147 15.27 -7.61 -2.69
CA LEU A 147 16.59 -8.23 -2.82
C LEU A 147 17.32 -7.65 -4.05
N ALA A 148 18.58 -7.26 -3.86
CA ALA A 148 19.36 -6.61 -4.91
C ALA A 148 19.70 -7.56 -6.09
N TRP A 149 19.86 -8.86 -5.83
CA TRP A 149 20.24 -9.82 -6.87
C TRP A 149 19.06 -10.41 -7.63
N SER A 150 18.11 -11.05 -6.96
CA SER A 150 16.95 -11.68 -7.63
C SER A 150 15.91 -10.67 -8.07
N GLY A 151 15.81 -9.57 -7.34
CA GLY A 151 14.73 -8.62 -7.47
C GLY A 151 13.44 -9.06 -6.76
N PHE A 152 13.49 -10.01 -5.81
CA PHE A 152 12.36 -10.31 -4.93
C PHE A 152 11.85 -9.02 -4.30
N GLU A 153 10.54 -8.84 -4.27
CA GLU A 153 9.88 -7.67 -3.70
C GLU A 153 8.84 -8.09 -2.64
N HIS A 154 8.70 -7.24 -1.61
CA HIS A 154 7.61 -7.31 -0.65
C HIS A 154 7.09 -5.91 -0.37
N GLY A 155 5.77 -5.75 -0.34
CA GLY A 155 5.10 -4.49 -0.03
C GLY A 155 4.28 -4.63 1.24
N HIS A 156 4.41 -3.69 2.17
CA HIS A 156 3.58 -3.65 3.38
C HIS A 156 2.92 -2.28 3.53
N VAL A 157 1.58 -2.28 3.62
CA VAL A 157 0.78 -1.04 3.73
C VAL A 157 0.90 -0.47 5.15
N ILE A 158 1.38 0.77 5.24
CA ILE A 158 1.61 1.51 6.47
C ILE A 158 0.64 2.69 6.55
N LEU A 159 -0.06 2.83 7.67
CA LEU A 159 -1.05 3.89 7.88
C LEU A 159 -0.49 5.11 8.63
N GLY A 160 0.68 4.98 9.25
CA GLY A 160 1.19 5.92 10.23
C GLY A 160 2.37 6.75 9.84
N GLY A 161 2.85 6.61 8.66
CA GLY A 161 4.09 7.23 8.25
C GLY A 161 5.34 6.45 8.71
N GLU A 162 6.48 6.98 8.36
CA GLU A 162 7.78 6.35 8.60
C GLU A 162 8.07 6.28 10.10
N SER A 163 8.20 5.09 10.64
CA SER A 163 8.53 4.84 12.03
C SER A 163 9.31 3.54 12.19
N PHE A 164 10.02 3.38 13.32
CA PHE A 164 10.72 2.13 13.60
C PHE A 164 9.76 0.93 13.68
N VAL A 165 8.57 1.10 14.26
CA VAL A 165 7.55 0.04 14.34
C VAL A 165 7.12 -0.39 12.95
N ALA A 166 6.85 0.58 12.05
CA ALA A 166 6.49 0.30 10.66
C ALA A 166 7.62 -0.40 9.89
N LEU A 167 8.87 0.02 10.09
CA LEU A 167 10.04 -0.62 9.49
C LEU A 167 10.21 -2.05 10.01
N ALA A 168 10.14 -2.25 11.33
CA ALA A 168 10.32 -3.56 11.96
C ALA A 168 9.24 -4.55 11.55
N GLU A 169 7.96 -4.11 11.50
CA GLU A 169 6.85 -4.93 11.04
C GLU A 169 6.99 -5.28 9.54
N GLY A 170 7.26 -4.27 8.70
CA GLY A 170 7.43 -4.46 7.26
C GLY A 170 8.61 -5.35 6.90
N LEU A 171 9.76 -5.15 7.56
CA LEU A 171 10.95 -5.98 7.34
C LEU A 171 10.70 -7.42 7.76
N GLN A 172 10.13 -7.65 8.93
CA GLN A 172 9.82 -9.00 9.39
C GLN A 172 8.84 -9.71 8.46
N ASN A 173 7.78 -9.01 8.00
CA ASN A 173 6.84 -9.55 7.02
C ASN A 173 7.55 -9.94 5.71
N ALA A 174 8.48 -9.10 5.24
CA ALA A 174 9.27 -9.38 4.04
C ALA A 174 10.14 -10.62 4.19
N LEU A 175 10.90 -10.72 5.28
CA LEU A 175 11.81 -11.85 5.55
C LEU A 175 11.03 -13.17 5.70
N TRP A 176 9.90 -13.17 6.40
CA TRP A 176 9.07 -14.36 6.56
C TRP A 176 8.36 -14.76 5.28
N SER A 177 7.95 -13.82 4.45
CA SER A 177 7.41 -14.06 3.11
C SER A 177 8.47 -14.63 2.15
N LEU A 178 9.72 -14.17 2.27
CA LEU A 178 10.87 -14.65 1.50
C LEU A 178 11.30 -16.07 1.94
N GLY A 179 11.20 -16.37 3.24
CA GLY A 179 11.65 -17.62 3.85
C GLY A 179 13.13 -17.61 4.23
N GLY A 180 13.73 -16.42 4.44
CA GLY A 180 15.13 -16.27 4.83
C GLY A 180 15.54 -14.81 4.95
N ALA A 181 16.74 -14.53 5.46
CA ALA A 181 17.27 -13.20 5.65
C ALA A 181 18.57 -12.98 4.82
N PRO A 182 18.76 -11.81 4.18
CA PRO A 182 20.01 -11.48 3.50
C PRO A 182 21.11 -11.21 4.53
N HIS A 183 22.39 -11.27 4.09
CA HIS A 183 23.51 -10.97 4.97
C HIS A 183 23.60 -9.51 5.38
N HIS A 184 23.17 -8.60 4.50
CA HIS A 184 23.16 -7.16 4.75
C HIS A 184 21.77 -6.59 4.50
N HIS A 185 21.38 -5.66 5.34
CA HIS A 185 20.15 -4.88 5.11
C HIS A 185 20.49 -3.39 5.07
N ARG A 186 19.95 -2.69 4.06
CA ARG A 186 20.11 -1.25 3.87
C ARG A 186 18.74 -0.59 3.86
N SER A 187 18.58 0.42 4.70
CA SER A 187 17.38 1.27 4.72
C SER A 187 17.78 2.74 4.73
N ASP A 188 17.19 3.53 3.85
CA ASP A 188 17.37 4.99 3.81
C ASP A 188 16.43 5.70 4.79
N SER A 189 15.34 5.04 5.13
CA SER A 189 14.20 5.59 5.89
C SER A 189 14.52 5.96 7.33
N LEU A 190 15.57 5.40 7.91
CA LEU A 190 16.00 5.81 9.27
C LEU A 190 16.42 7.29 9.30
N SER A 191 16.95 7.82 8.18
CA SER A 191 17.36 9.23 8.08
C SER A 191 16.16 10.18 8.16
N ALA A 192 15.01 9.80 7.63
CA ALA A 192 13.78 10.60 7.69
C ALA A 192 13.14 10.56 9.09
N ALA A 193 13.09 9.38 9.72
CA ALA A 193 12.61 9.20 11.08
C ALA A 193 13.46 9.97 12.12
N PHE A 194 14.75 10.20 11.82
CA PHE A 194 15.68 10.93 12.70
C PHE A 194 15.59 12.45 12.61
N ARG A 195 14.96 13.05 11.59
CA ARG A 195 15.07 14.50 11.34
C ARG A 195 14.61 15.37 12.50
N ASN A 196 13.60 14.95 13.23
CA ASN A 196 12.95 15.72 14.30
C ASN A 196 13.20 15.16 15.73
N LEU A 197 14.13 14.24 15.89
CA LEU A 197 14.46 13.64 17.19
C LEU A 197 15.68 14.30 17.80
N ASP A 198 15.73 14.32 19.13
CA ASP A 198 16.95 14.68 19.90
C ASP A 198 18.04 13.60 19.74
N ALA A 199 19.24 13.89 20.27
CA ALA A 199 20.39 13.00 20.12
C ALA A 199 20.18 11.64 20.81
N ASP A 200 19.51 11.63 21.96
CA ASP A 200 19.29 10.40 22.74
C ASP A 200 18.29 9.49 22.05
N ALA A 201 17.19 10.05 21.52
CA ALA A 201 16.19 9.30 20.75
C ALA A 201 16.75 8.76 19.42
N LYS A 202 17.69 9.47 18.80
CA LYS A 202 18.41 8.98 17.61
C LYS A 202 19.29 7.78 17.92
N THR A 203 19.98 7.83 19.06
CA THR A 203 20.83 6.74 19.52
C THR A 203 20.00 5.50 19.83
N ASP A 204 18.87 5.66 20.54
CA ASP A 204 17.93 4.58 20.86
C ASP A 204 17.38 3.90 19.59
N LEU A 205 16.93 4.69 18.60
CA LEU A 205 16.44 4.13 17.34
C LEU A 205 17.51 3.40 16.54
N THR A 206 18.75 3.89 16.55
CA THR A 206 19.87 3.23 15.88
C THR A 206 20.15 1.88 16.54
N GLN A 207 20.22 1.85 17.85
CA GLN A 207 20.43 0.63 18.62
C GLN A 207 19.32 -0.39 18.37
N ARG A 208 18.05 0.03 18.41
CA ARG A 208 16.90 -0.86 18.11
C ARG A 208 16.95 -1.45 16.71
N TYR A 209 17.41 -0.68 15.71
CA TYR A 209 17.57 -1.19 14.35
C TYR A 209 18.74 -2.18 14.25
N GLU A 210 19.85 -1.91 14.94
CA GLU A 210 20.99 -2.82 15.03
C GLU A 210 20.59 -4.14 15.71
N GLU A 211 19.82 -4.07 16.81
CA GLU A 211 19.24 -5.23 17.49
C GLU A 211 18.29 -6.03 16.61
N LEU A 212 17.42 -5.35 15.83
CA LEU A 212 16.55 -5.99 14.84
C LEU A 212 17.36 -6.73 13.77
N CYS A 213 18.37 -6.09 13.21
CA CYS A 213 19.27 -6.72 12.25
C CYS A 213 20.02 -7.91 12.86
N ALA A 214 20.57 -7.76 14.06
CA ALA A 214 21.30 -8.82 14.78
C ALA A 214 20.42 -10.04 15.06
N HIS A 215 19.14 -9.84 15.41
CA HIS A 215 18.17 -10.92 15.60
C HIS A 215 18.03 -11.81 14.36
N TYR A 216 18.09 -11.21 13.16
CA TYR A 216 18.07 -11.92 11.87
C TYR A 216 19.45 -12.19 11.30
N ARG A 217 20.53 -12.04 12.09
CA ARG A 217 21.92 -12.20 11.71
C ARG A 217 22.36 -11.34 10.51
N MET A 218 21.63 -10.24 10.27
CA MET A 218 21.95 -9.27 9.23
C MET A 218 22.90 -8.19 9.76
N THR A 219 23.77 -7.70 8.89
CA THR A 219 24.59 -6.52 9.15
C THR A 219 23.87 -5.28 8.59
N PRO A 220 23.54 -4.28 9.43
CA PRO A 220 22.95 -3.04 8.94
C PRO A 220 23.98 -2.24 8.14
N THR A 221 23.56 -1.74 6.99
CA THR A 221 24.38 -0.86 6.15
C THR A 221 23.65 0.47 5.94
N ARG A 222 24.42 1.54 5.76
CA ARG A 222 23.90 2.88 5.51
C ARG A 222 24.39 3.37 4.15
N ASN A 223 23.62 4.25 3.52
CA ASN A 223 24.09 4.94 2.34
C ASN A 223 25.22 5.91 2.70
N ASN A 224 26.26 5.95 1.89
CA ASN A 224 27.27 6.98 2.01
C ASN A 224 26.66 8.34 1.67
N LYS A 225 26.81 9.32 2.56
CA LYS A 225 26.34 10.70 2.30
C LYS A 225 26.96 11.22 1.00
N GLY A 226 26.11 11.59 0.03
CA GLY A 226 26.53 12.17 -1.24
C GLY A 226 26.69 11.19 -2.41
N VAL A 227 26.42 9.89 -2.22
CA VAL A 227 26.45 8.90 -3.32
C VAL A 227 25.01 8.52 -3.67
N ALA A 228 24.37 9.38 -4.49
CA ALA A 228 22.97 9.23 -4.91
C ALA A 228 22.67 7.90 -5.66
N HIS A 229 23.68 7.21 -6.14
CA HIS A 229 23.52 6.04 -7.02
C HIS A 229 23.39 4.70 -6.30
N GLU A 230 23.67 4.65 -4.99
CA GLU A 230 23.60 3.40 -4.22
C GLU A 230 22.15 2.91 -4.03
N ASN A 231 21.16 3.80 -4.11
CA ASN A 231 19.72 3.50 -3.98
C ASN A 231 18.96 3.45 -5.31
N GLY A 232 19.59 3.75 -6.44
CA GLY A 232 18.92 3.83 -7.75
C GLY A 232 18.13 2.57 -8.13
N SER A 233 18.50 1.41 -7.60
CA SER A 233 17.79 0.14 -7.83
C SER A 233 16.43 0.12 -7.10
N ILE A 234 16.35 0.60 -5.85
CA ILE A 234 15.09 0.61 -5.11
C ILE A 234 14.19 1.77 -5.55
N GLU A 235 14.76 2.96 -5.83
CA GLU A 235 14.01 4.11 -6.35
C GLU A 235 13.33 3.81 -7.68
N SER A 236 14.07 3.19 -8.62
CA SER A 236 13.51 2.72 -9.89
C SER A 236 12.40 1.69 -9.69
N SER A 237 12.58 0.77 -8.74
CA SER A 237 11.61 -0.27 -8.38
C SER A 237 10.34 0.33 -7.79
N HIS A 238 10.45 1.38 -6.95
CA HIS A 238 9.29 2.13 -6.44
C HIS A 238 8.44 2.70 -7.57
N GLY A 239 9.06 3.31 -8.58
CA GLY A 239 8.37 3.84 -9.75
C GLY A 239 7.62 2.75 -10.53
N HIS A 240 8.24 1.59 -10.71
CA HIS A 240 7.62 0.45 -11.38
C HIS A 240 6.45 -0.13 -10.58
N LEU A 241 6.63 -0.32 -9.27
CA LEU A 241 5.58 -0.85 -8.40
C LEU A 241 4.39 0.11 -8.30
N LYS A 242 4.62 1.41 -8.11
CA LYS A 242 3.56 2.43 -8.14
C LYS A 242 2.78 2.42 -9.45
N SER A 243 3.47 2.31 -10.57
CA SER A 243 2.82 2.25 -11.88
C SER A 243 1.99 0.98 -12.03
N ALA A 244 2.49 -0.16 -11.59
CA ALA A 244 1.76 -1.43 -11.62
C ALA A 244 0.51 -1.40 -10.73
N ILE A 245 0.59 -0.79 -9.54
CA ILE A 245 -0.56 -0.61 -8.65
C ILE A 245 -1.60 0.30 -9.31
N ARG A 246 -1.18 1.43 -9.89
CA ARG A 246 -2.06 2.34 -10.61
C ARG A 246 -2.78 1.65 -11.76
N ASP A 247 -2.05 0.92 -12.59
CA ASP A 247 -2.61 0.21 -13.73
C ASP A 247 -3.61 -0.87 -13.27
N ALA A 248 -3.31 -1.59 -12.20
CA ALA A 248 -4.20 -2.58 -11.62
C ALA A 248 -5.48 -1.95 -11.05
N LEU A 249 -5.39 -0.78 -10.41
CA LEU A 249 -6.56 -0.01 -9.95
C LEU A 249 -7.43 0.46 -11.13
N LEU A 250 -6.81 0.89 -12.23
CA LEU A 250 -7.53 1.26 -13.46
C LEU A 250 -8.25 0.06 -14.07
N MET A 251 -7.59 -1.09 -14.14
CA MET A 251 -8.21 -2.33 -14.64
C MET A 251 -9.34 -2.83 -13.74
N ARG A 252 -9.23 -2.65 -12.43
CA ARG A 252 -10.29 -2.99 -11.48
C ARG A 252 -11.53 -2.10 -11.65
N GLY A 253 -11.37 -0.89 -12.18
CA GLY A 253 -12.46 0.06 -12.42
C GLY A 253 -12.95 0.81 -11.17
N THR A 254 -12.44 0.48 -9.99
CA THR A 254 -12.73 1.17 -8.73
C THR A 254 -11.50 1.23 -7.85
N LYS A 255 -11.39 2.31 -7.08
CA LYS A 255 -10.33 2.53 -6.08
C LYS A 255 -10.83 2.27 -4.65
N ASP A 256 -12.10 1.91 -4.50
CA ASP A 256 -12.71 1.62 -3.20
C ASP A 256 -12.58 0.14 -2.85
N PHE A 257 -12.27 -0.14 -1.60
CA PHE A 257 -12.18 -1.48 -1.03
C PHE A 257 -13.12 -1.59 0.18
N ASP A 258 -13.64 -2.78 0.43
CA ASP A 258 -14.54 -3.02 1.56
C ASP A 258 -13.85 -2.80 2.90
N ASP A 259 -12.59 -3.23 2.99
CA ASP A 259 -11.74 -3.09 4.18
C ASP A 259 -10.25 -3.05 3.83
N LEU A 260 -9.43 -2.82 4.84
CA LEU A 260 -7.96 -2.77 4.70
C LEU A 260 -7.35 -4.13 4.33
N VAL A 261 -8.01 -5.24 4.73
CA VAL A 261 -7.54 -6.61 4.43
C VAL A 261 -7.66 -6.87 2.93
N ALA A 262 -8.78 -6.49 2.32
CA ALA A 262 -8.98 -6.57 0.87
C ALA A 262 -7.96 -5.73 0.09
N TYR A 263 -7.65 -4.52 0.58
CA TYR A 263 -6.62 -3.68 -0.05
C TYR A 263 -5.22 -4.29 0.08
N ARG A 264 -4.85 -4.80 1.23
CA ARG A 264 -3.56 -5.50 1.44
C ARG A 264 -3.42 -6.72 0.53
N ALA A 265 -4.46 -7.55 0.44
CA ALA A 265 -4.50 -8.70 -0.46
C ALA A 265 -4.31 -8.29 -1.93
N PHE A 266 -4.88 -7.16 -2.34
CA PHE A 266 -4.68 -6.59 -3.68
C PHE A 266 -3.22 -6.18 -3.92
N ILE A 267 -2.56 -5.55 -2.96
CA ILE A 267 -1.13 -5.21 -3.05
C ILE A 267 -0.28 -6.49 -3.12
N ASP A 268 -0.56 -7.48 -2.27
CA ASP A 268 0.15 -8.76 -2.24
C ASP A 268 0.02 -9.52 -3.58
N GLU A 269 -1.14 -9.47 -4.23
CA GLU A 269 -1.34 -10.05 -5.55
C GLU A 269 -0.45 -9.39 -6.61
N ILE A 270 -0.35 -8.06 -6.61
CA ILE A 270 0.49 -7.31 -7.57
C ILE A 270 1.96 -7.66 -7.36
N VAL A 271 2.42 -7.64 -6.11
CA VAL A 271 3.80 -8.01 -5.75
C VAL A 271 4.08 -9.47 -6.11
N GLY A 272 3.13 -10.36 -5.84
CA GLY A 272 3.20 -11.77 -6.22
C GLY A 272 3.38 -11.98 -7.73
N ARG A 273 2.66 -11.22 -8.56
CA ARG A 273 2.82 -11.22 -10.02
C ARG A 273 4.19 -10.72 -10.47
N HIS A 274 4.76 -9.73 -9.78
CA HIS A 274 6.13 -9.27 -10.03
C HIS A 274 7.14 -10.37 -9.67
N ASN A 275 7.03 -10.96 -8.49
CA ASN A 275 7.93 -12.03 -8.04
C ASN A 275 7.86 -13.27 -8.95
N ALA A 276 6.68 -13.59 -9.48
CA ALA A 276 6.51 -14.72 -10.41
C ALA A 276 7.39 -14.61 -11.67
N ARG A 277 7.66 -13.38 -12.15
CA ARG A 277 8.55 -13.14 -13.30
C ARG A 277 9.99 -13.49 -13.03
N TYR A 278 10.41 -13.44 -11.77
CA TYR A 278 11.78 -13.69 -11.33
C TYR A 278 11.91 -14.97 -10.50
N ARG A 279 10.91 -15.84 -10.54
CA ARG A 279 10.79 -17.04 -9.70
C ARG A 279 12.06 -17.87 -9.66
N THR A 280 12.65 -18.21 -10.81
CA THR A 280 13.85 -19.03 -10.89
C THR A 280 15.04 -18.38 -10.16
N ARG A 281 15.20 -17.06 -10.29
CA ARG A 281 16.25 -16.32 -9.59
C ARG A 281 15.99 -16.26 -8.09
N ILE A 282 14.76 -16.02 -7.69
CA ILE A 282 14.35 -15.99 -6.28
C ILE A 282 14.61 -17.35 -5.62
N GLU A 283 14.23 -18.44 -6.28
CA GLU A 283 14.49 -19.79 -5.80
C GLU A 283 16.01 -20.10 -5.68
N ALA A 284 16.80 -19.66 -6.64
CA ALA A 284 18.26 -19.78 -6.57
C ALA A 284 18.85 -18.95 -5.43
N GLU A 285 18.35 -17.73 -5.19
CA GLU A 285 18.84 -16.86 -4.11
C GLU A 285 18.49 -17.39 -2.72
N ARG A 286 17.36 -18.08 -2.56
CA ARG A 286 16.94 -18.66 -1.27
C ARG A 286 17.99 -19.58 -0.66
N ALA A 287 18.75 -20.30 -1.48
CA ALA A 287 19.84 -21.17 -1.03
C ALA A 287 21.02 -20.42 -0.38
N HIS A 288 21.10 -19.11 -0.61
CA HIS A 288 22.16 -18.23 -0.10
C HIS A 288 21.69 -17.31 1.05
N LEU A 289 20.42 -17.41 1.44
CA LEU A 289 19.88 -16.65 2.56
C LEU A 289 20.24 -17.31 3.89
N GLN A 290 20.28 -16.49 4.93
CA GLN A 290 20.38 -16.97 6.31
C GLN A 290 19.03 -17.52 6.77
N GLU A 291 19.08 -18.57 7.61
CA GLU A 291 17.90 -19.14 8.23
C GLU A 291 17.22 -18.13 9.16
N LEU A 292 15.90 -18.10 9.14
CA LEU A 292 15.12 -17.29 10.04
C LEU A 292 15.21 -17.83 11.47
N PRO A 293 15.13 -16.97 12.49
CA PRO A 293 14.98 -17.39 13.88
C PRO A 293 13.61 -18.05 14.11
N ASP A 294 13.48 -18.86 15.17
CA ASP A 294 12.23 -19.56 15.52
C ASP A 294 11.05 -18.61 15.76
N ARG A 295 11.32 -17.37 16.12
CA ARG A 295 10.30 -16.36 16.43
C ARG A 295 10.70 -14.99 15.93
N ARG A 296 9.69 -14.17 15.65
CA ARG A 296 9.87 -12.75 15.37
C ARG A 296 10.34 -12.00 16.59
N THR A 297 11.07 -10.92 16.41
CA THR A 297 11.38 -9.97 17.47
C THR A 297 10.27 -8.93 17.64
N THR A 298 10.42 -8.05 18.63
CA THR A 298 9.45 -7.02 18.97
C THR A 298 9.32 -5.98 17.85
N ASP A 299 8.11 -5.84 17.33
CA ASP A 299 7.71 -4.86 16.31
C ASP A 299 6.57 -3.95 16.82
N PHE A 300 6.46 -3.78 18.11
CA PHE A 300 5.46 -2.96 18.78
C PHE A 300 6.10 -2.12 19.90
N GLU A 301 5.39 -1.09 20.30
CA GLU A 301 5.65 -0.34 21.53
C GLU A 301 4.67 -0.80 22.59
N GLU A 302 5.13 -1.04 23.81
CA GLU A 302 4.28 -1.46 24.91
C GLU A 302 4.01 -0.30 25.88
N VAL A 303 2.73 -0.02 26.14
CA VAL A 303 2.26 1.04 27.02
C VAL A 303 1.21 0.50 27.98
N VAL A 304 1.22 0.98 29.23
CA VAL A 304 0.16 0.65 30.20
C VAL A 304 -0.81 1.82 30.30
N VAL A 305 -2.10 1.54 30.13
CA VAL A 305 -3.17 2.53 30.23
C VAL A 305 -4.21 2.12 31.28
N THR A 306 -4.91 3.08 31.84
CA THR A 306 -6.03 2.80 32.78
C THR A 306 -7.35 3.17 32.10
N VAL A 307 -8.32 2.26 32.14
CA VAL A 307 -9.65 2.50 31.59
C VAL A 307 -10.43 3.41 32.53
N THR A 308 -10.86 4.55 32.01
CA THR A 308 -11.59 5.57 32.75
C THR A 308 -13.07 5.25 32.86
N ARG A 309 -13.77 5.98 33.74
CA ARG A 309 -15.25 5.90 33.89
C ARG A 309 -16.01 6.30 32.62
N SER A 310 -15.33 6.91 31.65
CA SER A 310 -15.90 7.23 30.32
C SER A 310 -16.01 5.99 29.40
N GLY A 311 -15.65 4.79 29.86
CA GLY A 311 -15.72 3.56 29.08
C GLY A 311 -14.60 3.43 28.05
N GLY A 312 -13.43 4.05 28.32
CA GLY A 312 -12.29 4.01 27.42
C GLY A 312 -11.04 4.59 28.03
N PHE A 313 -9.99 4.70 27.22
CA PHE A 313 -8.70 5.30 27.59
C PHE A 313 -8.22 6.24 26.49
N THR A 314 -7.31 7.15 26.82
CA THR A 314 -6.66 8.02 25.85
C THR A 314 -5.20 7.60 25.69
N LEU A 315 -4.77 7.36 24.44
CA LEU A 315 -3.39 7.05 24.09
C LEU A 315 -2.97 7.93 22.90
N ARG A 316 -1.87 8.65 23.03
CA ARG A 316 -1.34 9.56 21.99
C ARG A 316 -2.41 10.48 21.40
N GLN A 317 -3.17 11.15 22.27
CA GLN A 317 -4.25 12.10 21.93
C GLN A 317 -5.47 11.46 21.23
N VAL A 318 -5.55 10.14 21.14
CA VAL A 318 -6.69 9.41 20.60
C VAL A 318 -7.45 8.75 21.73
N PHE A 319 -8.77 8.94 21.76
CA PHE A 319 -9.66 8.25 22.70
C PHE A 319 -10.16 6.95 22.10
N TYR A 320 -10.02 5.86 22.83
CA TYR A 320 -10.44 4.51 22.43
C TYR A 320 -11.51 4.00 23.38
N THR A 321 -12.66 3.58 22.87
CA THR A 321 -13.67 2.88 23.68
C THR A 321 -13.31 1.41 23.87
N VAL A 322 -13.61 0.88 25.04
CA VAL A 322 -13.49 -0.54 25.38
C VAL A 322 -14.72 -0.99 26.14
N PRO A 323 -15.01 -2.31 26.21
CA PRO A 323 -16.13 -2.82 26.99
C PRO A 323 -16.16 -2.26 28.41
N SER A 324 -17.34 -1.78 28.83
CA SER A 324 -17.49 -1.06 30.13
C SER A 324 -17.11 -1.88 31.36
N ARG A 325 -17.07 -3.22 31.26
CA ARG A 325 -16.57 -4.12 32.32
C ARG A 325 -15.08 -3.91 32.64
N LEU A 326 -14.34 -3.25 31.73
CA LEU A 326 -12.91 -2.97 31.93
C LEU A 326 -12.65 -1.64 32.66
N ILE A 327 -13.68 -0.88 33.05
CA ILE A 327 -13.52 0.36 33.80
C ILE A 327 -12.75 0.11 35.08
N GLY A 328 -11.73 0.94 35.34
CA GLY A 328 -10.84 0.86 36.51
C GLY A 328 -9.66 -0.12 36.33
N HIS A 329 -9.67 -0.97 35.32
CA HIS A 329 -8.56 -1.90 35.05
C HIS A 329 -7.40 -1.21 34.35
N ARG A 330 -6.18 -1.67 34.65
CA ARG A 330 -4.97 -1.34 33.91
C ARG A 330 -4.79 -2.35 32.78
N LEU A 331 -4.69 -1.84 31.56
CA LEU A 331 -4.46 -2.64 30.37
C LEU A 331 -3.03 -2.44 29.88
N ARG A 332 -2.38 -3.52 29.51
CA ARG A 332 -1.15 -3.48 28.73
C ARG A 332 -1.53 -3.43 27.27
N VAL A 333 -1.05 -2.43 26.55
CA VAL A 333 -1.36 -2.16 25.14
C VAL A 333 -0.09 -2.31 24.33
N ARG A 334 -0.12 -3.19 23.36
CA ARG A 334 0.91 -3.29 22.30
C ARG A 334 0.47 -2.43 21.14
N LEU A 335 1.27 -1.45 20.81
CA LEU A 335 0.99 -0.45 19.79
C LEU A 335 1.77 -0.80 18.51
N TYR A 336 1.05 -1.32 17.52
CA TYR A 336 1.54 -1.57 16.16
C TYR A 336 1.30 -0.37 15.24
N ASP A 337 1.64 -0.48 13.95
CA ASP A 337 1.37 0.60 13.01
C ASP A 337 -0.13 0.80 12.76
N ASP A 338 -0.88 -0.25 12.58
CA ASP A 338 -2.31 -0.22 12.20
C ASP A 338 -3.28 -0.58 13.32
N ARG A 339 -2.80 -1.15 14.42
CA ARG A 339 -3.64 -1.71 15.49
C ARG A 339 -3.04 -1.54 16.88
N LEU A 340 -3.92 -1.68 17.86
CA LEU A 340 -3.59 -1.86 19.26
C LEU A 340 -4.05 -3.25 19.69
N GLU A 341 -3.17 -4.01 20.34
CA GLU A 341 -3.54 -5.25 21.00
C GLU A 341 -3.61 -5.02 22.51
N LEU A 342 -4.74 -5.33 23.12
CA LEU A 342 -5.02 -5.06 24.52
C LEU A 342 -4.93 -6.34 25.35
N PHE A 343 -4.26 -6.26 26.49
CA PHE A 343 -4.04 -7.38 27.39
C PHE A 343 -4.38 -7.02 28.86
N ILE A 344 -4.90 -7.99 29.60
CA ILE A 344 -4.90 -8.00 31.06
C ILE A 344 -3.95 -9.10 31.52
N GLY A 345 -2.89 -8.73 32.25
CA GLY A 345 -1.82 -9.67 32.56
C GLY A 345 -1.23 -10.29 31.29
N GLY A 346 -1.28 -11.61 31.16
CA GLY A 346 -0.83 -12.34 29.96
C GLY A 346 -1.95 -12.61 28.94
N THR A 347 -3.21 -12.31 29.26
CA THR A 347 -4.36 -12.66 28.43
C THR A 347 -4.68 -11.59 27.41
N HIS A 348 -4.68 -11.93 26.13
CA HIS A 348 -5.15 -11.07 25.05
C HIS A 348 -6.68 -10.88 25.17
N LEU A 349 -7.13 -9.63 25.07
CA LEU A 349 -8.55 -9.27 25.18
C LEU A 349 -9.18 -8.99 23.81
N MET A 350 -8.57 -8.09 23.06
CA MET A 350 -9.07 -7.61 21.77
C MET A 350 -8.06 -6.80 21.01
N ASN A 351 -8.34 -6.60 19.73
CA ASN A 351 -7.64 -5.67 18.86
C ASN A 351 -8.53 -4.45 18.59
N LEU A 352 -7.91 -3.27 18.57
CA LEU A 352 -8.55 -2.02 18.13
C LEU A 352 -7.76 -1.45 16.95
N PRO A 353 -8.44 -0.83 15.97
CA PRO A 353 -7.72 -0.12 14.90
C PRO A 353 -6.99 1.08 15.50
N ARG A 354 -5.76 1.32 15.09
CA ARG A 354 -4.98 2.48 15.52
C ARG A 354 -5.41 3.71 14.72
N ALA A 355 -5.87 4.75 15.41
CA ALA A 355 -6.05 6.07 14.83
C ALA A 355 -4.93 7.02 15.27
N ARG A 356 -4.82 8.14 14.57
CA ARG A 356 -3.85 9.21 14.83
C ARG A 356 -4.56 10.54 14.94
N ALA A 357 -4.03 11.45 15.73
CA ALA A 357 -4.50 12.82 15.78
C ALA A 357 -4.07 13.55 14.49
N ASP A 358 -5.01 14.23 13.87
CA ASP A 358 -4.82 14.92 12.57
C ASP A 358 -4.12 16.30 12.67
N GLY A 359 -3.55 16.63 13.82
CA GLY A 359 -2.88 17.92 14.05
C GLY A 359 -3.81 19.13 14.12
N THR A 360 -5.12 18.97 13.90
CA THR A 360 -6.11 20.06 13.94
C THR A 360 -6.50 20.48 15.37
N GLY A 361 -5.87 19.89 16.40
CA GLY A 361 -6.21 20.12 17.80
C GLY A 361 -7.47 19.39 18.28
N LYS A 362 -8.22 18.75 17.40
CA LYS A 362 -9.33 17.88 17.77
C LYS A 362 -8.81 16.50 18.14
N ARG A 363 -9.25 15.99 19.30
CA ARG A 363 -8.89 14.62 19.72
C ARG A 363 -9.50 13.61 18.76
N ALA A 364 -8.68 12.81 18.12
CA ALA A 364 -9.16 11.67 17.36
C ALA A 364 -9.86 10.67 18.30
N GLN A 365 -10.80 9.90 17.77
CA GLN A 365 -11.62 8.97 18.58
C GLN A 365 -11.83 7.69 17.77
N VAL A 366 -11.61 6.55 18.41
CA VAL A 366 -11.97 5.21 17.91
C VAL A 366 -13.09 4.69 18.78
N VAL A 367 -14.29 4.68 18.23
CA VAL A 367 -15.51 4.39 18.96
C VAL A 367 -16.15 3.15 18.37
N ASN A 368 -16.51 2.22 19.24
CA ASN A 368 -17.34 1.09 18.90
C ASN A 368 -18.59 1.12 19.80
N TYR A 369 -19.76 1.28 19.22
CA TYR A 369 -21.03 1.39 19.97
C TYR A 369 -21.34 0.13 20.81
N HIS A 370 -20.83 -1.04 20.40
CA HIS A 370 -20.97 -2.27 21.18
C HIS A 370 -20.39 -2.15 22.60
N HIS A 371 -19.38 -1.31 22.79
CA HIS A 371 -18.73 -1.11 24.08
C HIS A 371 -19.59 -0.32 25.07
N VAL A 372 -20.48 0.55 24.57
CA VAL A 372 -21.24 1.52 25.36
C VAL A 372 -22.74 1.36 25.29
N ILE A 373 -23.26 0.48 24.42
CA ILE A 373 -24.71 0.32 24.15
C ILE A 373 -25.51 0.00 25.43
N HIS A 374 -24.99 -0.83 26.32
CA HIS A 374 -25.66 -1.16 27.59
C HIS A 374 -25.84 0.06 28.50
N SER A 375 -24.90 1.00 28.45
CA SER A 375 -24.99 2.26 29.21
C SER A 375 -25.95 3.25 28.55
N LEU A 376 -25.97 3.32 27.22
CA LEU A 376 -26.89 4.15 26.46
C LEU A 376 -28.35 3.67 26.63
N ARG A 377 -28.61 2.37 26.67
CA ARG A 377 -29.95 1.83 26.98
C ARG A 377 -30.49 2.34 28.29
N LYS A 378 -29.64 2.52 29.31
CA LYS A 378 -30.02 3.05 30.62
C LYS A 378 -30.20 4.57 30.63
N LYS A 379 -29.48 5.27 29.73
CA LYS A 379 -29.43 6.74 29.66
C LYS A 379 -29.49 7.23 28.20
N PRO A 380 -30.64 7.04 27.51
CA PRO A 380 -30.75 7.36 26.06
C PRO A 380 -30.43 8.82 25.75
N MET A 381 -30.82 9.74 26.62
CA MET A 381 -30.58 11.19 26.45
C MET A 381 -29.10 11.56 26.40
N ALA A 382 -28.18 10.70 26.90
CA ALA A 382 -26.78 10.94 26.79
C ALA A 382 -26.29 10.99 25.31
N LEU A 383 -26.99 10.35 24.39
CA LEU A 383 -26.68 10.37 22.97
C LEU A 383 -26.72 11.77 22.36
N LEU A 384 -27.61 12.66 22.84
CA LEU A 384 -27.82 14.00 22.25
C LEU A 384 -26.56 14.86 22.25
N HIS A 385 -25.80 14.85 23.38
CA HIS A 385 -24.63 15.71 23.62
C HIS A 385 -23.34 14.90 23.76
N LEU A 386 -23.32 13.65 23.28
CA LEU A 386 -22.14 12.81 23.35
C LEU A 386 -21.01 13.35 22.46
N SER A 387 -19.83 13.59 23.01
CA SER A 387 -18.70 14.19 22.30
C SER A 387 -18.22 13.40 21.08
N TYR A 388 -18.51 12.08 21.06
CA TYR A 388 -18.17 11.17 19.96
C TYR A 388 -19.41 10.58 19.27
N ARG A 389 -20.57 11.27 19.35
CA ARG A 389 -21.85 10.82 18.79
C ARG A 389 -21.75 10.41 17.33
N ASP A 390 -21.12 11.25 16.50
CA ASP A 390 -21.06 11.02 15.04
C ASP A 390 -20.20 9.82 14.66
N LYS A 391 -19.25 9.43 15.53
CA LYS A 391 -18.42 8.23 15.37
C LYS A 391 -19.01 6.98 16.03
N LEU A 392 -20.10 7.15 16.77
CA LEU A 392 -20.83 6.05 17.41
C LEU A 392 -21.66 5.25 16.40
N PHE A 393 -22.16 5.92 15.36
CA PHE A 393 -23.01 5.29 14.35
C PHE A 393 -22.19 4.35 13.45
N PRO A 394 -22.58 3.08 13.34
CA PRO A 394 -21.79 2.11 12.58
C PRO A 394 -21.79 2.38 11.07
N ARG A 395 -22.85 3.05 10.56
CA ARG A 395 -23.02 3.40 9.14
C ARG A 395 -23.72 4.75 8.99
N GLN A 396 -23.64 5.35 7.81
CA GLN A 396 -24.22 6.67 7.54
C GLN A 396 -25.76 6.66 7.64
N GLU A 397 -26.40 5.56 7.30
CA GLU A 397 -27.85 5.39 7.36
C GLU A 397 -28.38 5.57 8.80
N TYR A 398 -27.65 5.13 9.81
CA TYR A 398 -27.99 5.36 11.21
C TYR A 398 -27.88 6.84 11.57
N ARG A 399 -26.89 7.55 11.07
CA ARG A 399 -26.74 8.98 11.28
C ARG A 399 -27.86 9.75 10.64
N HIS A 400 -28.12 9.52 9.35
CA HIS A 400 -29.24 10.17 8.64
C HIS A 400 -30.58 9.88 9.31
N THR A 401 -30.77 8.64 9.78
CA THR A 401 -31.98 8.29 10.55
C THR A 401 -32.10 9.11 11.82
N PHE A 402 -31.01 9.30 12.56
CA PHE A 402 -31.00 10.09 13.78
C PHE A 402 -31.30 11.57 13.51
N ASP A 403 -30.71 12.14 12.48
CA ASP A 403 -30.97 13.54 12.06
C ASP A 403 -32.43 13.72 11.70
N ARG A 404 -33.04 12.79 10.94
CA ARG A 404 -34.47 12.82 10.63
C ARG A 404 -35.37 12.64 11.86
N LEU A 405 -34.98 11.79 12.81
CA LEU A 405 -35.74 11.65 14.07
C LEU A 405 -35.72 12.94 14.88
N LEU A 406 -34.61 13.68 14.92
CA LEU A 406 -34.48 14.96 15.60
C LEU A 406 -35.32 16.08 14.93
N GLU A 407 -35.47 16.04 13.59
CA GLU A 407 -36.30 16.98 12.84
C GLU A 407 -37.82 16.82 13.11
N GLN A 408 -38.26 15.58 13.34
CA GLN A 408 -39.68 15.26 13.37
C GLN A 408 -40.22 14.93 14.77
N LEU A 409 -39.37 14.60 15.73
CA LEU A 409 -39.73 14.18 17.07
C LEU A 409 -39.03 15.00 18.15
N SER A 410 -39.50 14.90 19.38
CA SER A 410 -38.78 15.46 20.51
C SER A 410 -37.45 14.76 20.72
N ASP A 411 -36.41 15.46 21.21
CA ASP A 411 -35.08 14.94 21.50
C ASP A 411 -35.12 13.64 22.29
N ARG A 412 -36.02 13.56 23.26
CA ARG A 412 -36.21 12.38 24.10
C ARG A 412 -36.68 11.16 23.31
N GLN A 413 -37.62 11.35 22.41
CA GLN A 413 -38.14 10.28 21.56
C GLN A 413 -37.11 9.85 20.53
N ALA A 414 -36.46 10.81 19.86
CA ALA A 414 -35.40 10.56 18.89
C ALA A 414 -34.23 9.75 19.49
N CYS A 415 -33.74 10.18 20.65
CA CYS A 415 -32.68 9.45 21.37
C CYS A 415 -33.10 8.05 21.77
N LYS A 416 -34.35 7.89 22.28
CA LYS A 416 -34.84 6.55 22.67
C LYS A 416 -34.93 5.62 21.49
N ILE A 417 -35.53 6.04 20.37
CA ILE A 417 -35.67 5.25 19.15
C ILE A 417 -34.30 4.88 18.62
N MET A 418 -33.37 5.83 18.51
CA MET A 418 -32.04 5.58 17.98
C MET A 418 -31.25 4.61 18.84
N VAL A 419 -31.30 4.73 20.16
CA VAL A 419 -30.64 3.77 21.06
C VAL A 419 -31.27 2.38 20.95
N GLU A 420 -32.58 2.28 20.74
CA GLU A 420 -33.25 0.99 20.53
C GLU A 420 -32.88 0.35 19.18
N LEU A 421 -32.65 1.15 18.11
CA LEU A 421 -32.14 0.67 16.82
C LEU A 421 -30.71 0.14 16.95
N LEU A 422 -29.83 0.87 17.62
CA LEU A 422 -28.45 0.42 17.89
C LEU A 422 -28.45 -0.84 18.76
N ALA A 423 -29.34 -0.93 19.73
CA ALA A 423 -29.48 -2.10 20.56
C ALA A 423 -30.00 -3.32 19.78
N LEU A 424 -30.95 -3.13 18.86
CA LEU A 424 -31.43 -4.18 17.96
C LEU A 424 -30.30 -4.69 17.07
N ALA A 425 -29.51 -3.78 16.47
CA ALA A 425 -28.34 -4.13 15.66
C ALA A 425 -27.33 -4.95 16.47
N HIS A 426 -27.03 -4.52 17.71
CA HIS A 426 -26.12 -5.22 18.61
C HIS A 426 -26.65 -6.61 19.00
N ASP A 427 -27.90 -6.68 19.49
CA ASP A 427 -28.48 -7.92 20.03
C ASP A 427 -28.69 -8.99 18.94
N ARG A 428 -28.82 -8.59 17.66
CA ARG A 428 -29.10 -9.47 16.52
C ARG A 428 -27.90 -9.62 15.55
N GLY A 429 -26.87 -8.83 15.71
CA GLY A 429 -25.73 -8.81 14.76
C GLY A 429 -26.14 -8.42 13.34
N CYS A 430 -27.16 -7.59 13.17
CA CYS A 430 -27.80 -7.26 11.88
C CYS A 430 -27.56 -5.79 11.47
N GLU A 431 -26.36 -5.25 11.73
CA GLU A 431 -26.05 -3.86 11.45
C GLU A 431 -26.26 -3.45 9.99
N ARG A 432 -25.82 -4.30 9.07
CA ARG A 432 -25.88 -4.03 7.63
C ARG A 432 -27.32 -4.10 7.13
N GLU A 433 -27.99 -5.18 7.46
CA GLU A 433 -29.36 -5.43 7.03
C GLU A 433 -30.31 -4.39 7.61
N LEU A 434 -30.07 -3.97 8.87
CA LEU A 434 -30.84 -2.89 9.47
C LEU A 434 -30.56 -1.54 8.79
N ALA A 435 -29.32 -1.23 8.43
CA ALA A 435 -28.98 -0.03 7.67
C ALA A 435 -29.72 0.01 6.32
N GLU A 436 -29.79 -1.11 5.59
CA GLU A 436 -30.54 -1.21 4.33
C GLU A 436 -32.05 -0.95 4.53
N GLN A 437 -32.63 -1.44 5.63
CA GLN A 437 -34.02 -1.18 5.97
C GLN A 437 -34.27 0.29 6.37
N LEU A 438 -33.30 0.90 7.07
CA LEU A 438 -33.37 2.32 7.42
C LEU A 438 -33.27 3.20 6.17
N ALA A 439 -32.37 2.91 5.24
CA ALA A 439 -32.24 3.63 3.96
C ALA A 439 -33.57 3.60 3.18
N LYS A 440 -34.16 2.42 2.98
CA LYS A 440 -35.44 2.27 2.27
C LYS A 440 -36.57 3.11 2.89
N ARG A 441 -36.64 3.20 4.23
CA ARG A 441 -37.63 3.99 4.92
C ARG A 441 -37.38 5.50 4.79
N LEU A 442 -36.11 5.90 4.90
CA LEU A 442 -35.73 7.30 4.67
C LEU A 442 -36.08 7.76 3.25
N ASP A 443 -35.85 6.92 2.24
CA ASP A 443 -36.21 7.19 0.84
C ASP A 443 -37.76 7.30 0.66
N ALA A 444 -38.54 6.52 1.43
CA ALA A 444 -39.98 6.60 1.46
C ALA A 444 -40.51 7.77 2.30
N GLY A 445 -39.65 8.51 3.00
CA GLY A 445 -40.03 9.59 3.91
C GLY A 445 -40.66 9.12 5.24
N GLU A 446 -40.48 7.82 5.56
CA GLU A 446 -41.07 7.19 6.76
C GLU A 446 -40.05 7.13 7.90
N LEU A 447 -40.55 7.33 9.14
CA LEU A 447 -39.73 7.07 10.33
C LEU A 447 -39.70 5.57 10.67
N PRO A 448 -38.59 5.08 11.26
CA PRO A 448 -38.47 3.69 11.64
C PRO A 448 -39.44 3.32 12.79
N ASP A 449 -40.23 2.29 12.58
CA ASP A 449 -41.05 1.67 13.63
C ASP A 449 -40.25 0.51 14.25
N ILE A 450 -39.87 0.68 15.52
CA ILE A 450 -39.10 -0.31 16.29
C ILE A 450 -39.81 -1.64 16.43
N ALA A 451 -41.16 -1.63 16.58
CA ALA A 451 -41.96 -2.85 16.77
C ALA A 451 -41.93 -3.69 15.48
N VAL A 452 -42.06 -3.05 14.33
CA VAL A 452 -41.98 -3.69 13.01
C VAL A 452 -40.57 -4.26 12.77
N LEU A 453 -39.52 -3.44 13.03
CA LEU A 453 -38.15 -3.88 12.84
C LEU A 453 -37.73 -5.03 13.77
N ARG A 454 -38.21 -5.01 15.03
CA ARG A 454 -38.00 -6.14 15.97
C ARG A 454 -38.65 -7.42 15.51
N ARG A 455 -39.83 -7.35 14.87
CA ARG A 455 -40.46 -8.55 14.28
C ARG A 455 -39.71 -9.03 13.07
N PHE A 456 -39.23 -8.12 12.23
CA PHE A 456 -38.47 -8.43 11.02
C PHE A 456 -37.14 -9.12 11.34
N PHE A 457 -36.40 -8.60 12.32
CA PHE A 457 -35.15 -9.15 12.80
C PHE A 457 -35.32 -10.10 14.02
N GLY A 458 -36.54 -10.51 14.31
CA GLY A 458 -36.81 -11.48 15.37
C GLY A 458 -36.09 -12.80 15.12
N PRO A 459 -35.82 -13.62 16.16
CA PRO A 459 -35.27 -14.95 15.95
C PRO A 459 -36.24 -15.71 15.04
N ALA A 460 -35.71 -16.30 13.97
CA ALA A 460 -36.46 -17.36 13.31
C ALA A 460 -36.94 -18.31 14.40
N ARG A 461 -38.22 -18.69 14.39
CA ARG A 461 -38.70 -19.74 15.28
C ARG A 461 -37.86 -20.98 14.99
N VAL A 462 -36.82 -21.17 15.77
CA VAL A 462 -36.12 -22.43 15.82
C VAL A 462 -37.13 -23.35 16.47
N GLU A 463 -37.79 -24.18 15.68
CA GLU A 463 -38.48 -25.37 16.24
C GLU A 463 -37.39 -26.12 17.01
N MET A 464 -37.49 -26.06 18.33
CA MET A 464 -36.55 -26.85 19.14
C MET A 464 -36.72 -28.31 18.72
N PRO A 465 -35.65 -28.97 18.30
CA PRO A 465 -35.76 -30.38 17.99
C PRO A 465 -36.32 -31.07 19.23
N VAL A 466 -37.36 -31.87 19.03
CA VAL A 466 -37.89 -32.72 20.09
C VAL A 466 -36.78 -33.71 20.42
N VAL A 467 -36.01 -33.41 21.45
CA VAL A 467 -34.99 -34.35 21.95
C VAL A 467 -35.70 -35.40 22.72
N CYS A 468 -35.99 -36.54 22.07
CA CYS A 468 -36.42 -37.75 22.78
C CYS A 468 -35.20 -38.32 23.51
N VAL A 469 -35.11 -38.05 24.77
CA VAL A 469 -34.10 -38.70 25.64
C VAL A 469 -34.62 -40.07 26.00
N HIS A 470 -34.08 -41.11 25.35
CA HIS A 470 -34.26 -42.47 25.80
C HIS A 470 -33.33 -42.67 26.99
N LEU A 471 -33.87 -42.53 28.19
CA LEU A 471 -33.15 -42.93 29.39
C LEU A 471 -32.97 -44.44 29.37
N ALA A 472 -31.76 -44.92 29.58
CA ALA A 472 -31.51 -46.35 29.77
C ALA A 472 -32.35 -46.84 30.97
N PRO A 473 -32.96 -48.05 30.90
CA PRO A 473 -33.74 -48.53 31.99
C PRO A 473 -32.91 -48.59 33.26
N LEU A 474 -33.51 -48.20 34.39
CA LEU A 474 -32.86 -48.09 35.71
C LEU A 474 -32.08 -49.32 36.14
N ASN A 475 -32.51 -50.52 35.72
CA ASN A 475 -31.85 -51.84 35.98
C ASN A 475 -30.39 -51.86 35.44
N GLY A 476 -30.04 -51.02 34.44
CA GLY A 476 -28.66 -50.91 33.95
C GLY A 476 -27.73 -50.18 34.94
N TYR A 477 -28.27 -49.39 35.87
CA TYR A 477 -27.50 -48.67 36.87
C TYR A 477 -27.30 -49.46 38.19
N GLU A 478 -28.06 -50.51 38.41
CA GLU A 478 -27.91 -51.40 39.60
C GLU A 478 -26.54 -52.09 39.60
N ALA A 479 -25.99 -52.40 38.44
CA ALA A 479 -24.64 -52.93 38.31
C ALA A 479 -23.52 -51.98 38.81
N LEU A 480 -23.73 -50.68 38.76
CA LEU A 480 -22.80 -49.72 39.27
C LEU A 480 -22.80 -49.57 40.79
N ILE A 481 -23.94 -49.87 41.43
CA ILE A 481 -24.08 -49.89 42.90
C ILE A 481 -23.35 -51.11 43.47
N GLY A 482 -23.39 -52.23 42.76
CA GLY A 482 -22.66 -53.44 43.16
C GLY A 482 -21.13 -53.30 43.10
N MET A 483 -20.62 -52.49 42.20
CA MET A 483 -19.17 -52.19 42.09
C MET A 483 -18.67 -51.25 43.19
N ALA A 484 -19.52 -50.34 43.73
CA ALA A 484 -19.14 -49.44 44.80
C ALA A 484 -18.95 -50.14 46.15
N HIS A 485 -19.61 -51.29 46.38
CA HIS A 485 -19.47 -52.08 47.62
C HIS A 485 -18.36 -53.13 47.54
N ALA A 486 -17.78 -53.39 46.38
CA ALA A 486 -16.65 -54.32 46.25
C ALA A 486 -15.28 -53.72 46.49
N GLY A 487 -15.20 -52.38 46.68
CA GLY A 487 -13.97 -51.65 46.90
C GLY A 487 -13.62 -51.30 48.37
N GLU A 488 -14.47 -51.66 49.34
CA GLU A 488 -14.23 -51.35 50.78
C GLU A 488 -13.78 -52.57 51.60
N GLY A 489 -13.30 -53.59 50.95
CA GLY A 489 -12.84 -54.80 51.65
C GLY A 489 -11.56 -55.40 51.05
N ALA A 490 -10.45 -54.69 51.08
CA ALA A 490 -9.08 -55.23 50.94
C ALA A 490 -8.07 -54.26 51.54
#